data_addd25a6e12fad1eb44ab493ed3ebe14
#
_entry.id   addd25a6e12fad1eb44ab493ed3ebe14
#
_cell.length_a   1.000
_cell.length_b   1.000
_cell.length_c   1.000
_cell.angle_alpha   90.00
_cell.angle_beta   90.00
_cell.angle_gamma   90.00
#
_symmetry.space_group_name_H-M   'P 1'
#
loop_
_entity.id
_entity.type
_entity.pdbx_description
1 polymer ?
#
loop_
_entity_poly.entity_id
_entity_poly.type
_entity_poly.pdbx_seq_one_letter_code
_entity_poly.pdbx_strand_id
1 'polypeptide(L)'
;CTPDYIASRGEYLSAMLTADFLGYDFVDTQELILFSDNGKMLEEETNKAIKECLEKHEYAVLPGFYGSYKSSGNVKTFSRGGSDITGAVVARAIGAEVYENWTDVSGFLMADPHIVDNPRRIDKISYKELRELSYMGASVLHEDAIYPVRVANIPINIRNTNLPQDPGTMITAEPEYTGDGDVITGIAGKKDFTVIALYKH
;
A
#
# COMPACT_ATOMS: atom_id res chain seq x y z
N CYS A 1 -8.03 11.32 -25.96
CA CYS A 1 -7.04 10.95 -24.92
C CYS A 1 -7.20 11.86 -23.72
N THR A 2 -7.43 11.32 -22.55
CA THR A 2 -7.48 12.07 -21.28
C THR A 2 -6.08 12.10 -20.64
N PRO A 3 -5.78 13.08 -19.76
CA PRO A 3 -4.52 13.09 -19.00
C PRO A 3 -4.29 11.80 -18.23
N ASP A 4 -5.32 11.25 -17.58
CA ASP A 4 -5.26 9.99 -16.83
C ASP A 4 -4.87 8.79 -17.71
N TYR A 5 -5.41 8.75 -18.95
CA TYR A 5 -5.03 7.72 -19.91
C TYR A 5 -3.54 7.81 -20.26
N ILE A 6 -3.03 9.00 -20.56
CA ILE A 6 -1.62 9.19 -20.92
C ILE A 6 -0.72 8.80 -19.73
N ALA A 7 -1.05 9.27 -18.53
CA ALA A 7 -0.29 8.98 -17.32
C ALA A 7 -0.22 7.48 -17.01
N SER A 8 -1.31 6.72 -17.26
CA SER A 8 -1.37 5.28 -16.97
C SER A 8 -0.51 4.42 -17.92
N ARG A 9 -0.09 4.93 -19.08
CA ARG A 9 0.54 4.09 -20.13
C ARG A 9 1.94 3.59 -19.76
N GLY A 10 2.67 4.34 -18.93
CA GLY A 10 3.96 3.88 -18.40
C GLY A 10 3.82 2.59 -17.61
N GLU A 11 2.91 2.60 -16.63
CA GLU A 11 2.62 1.44 -15.77
C GLU A 11 2.03 0.28 -16.58
N TYR A 12 1.13 0.57 -17.50
CA TYR A 12 0.55 -0.42 -18.41
C TYR A 12 1.65 -1.17 -19.21
N LEU A 13 2.53 -0.42 -19.89
CA LEU A 13 3.59 -1.00 -20.71
C LEU A 13 4.63 -1.74 -19.85
N SER A 14 4.99 -1.18 -18.68
CA SER A 14 5.91 -1.84 -17.75
C SER A 14 5.35 -3.16 -17.24
N ALA A 15 4.07 -3.21 -16.88
CA ALA A 15 3.42 -4.43 -16.43
C ALA A 15 3.32 -5.49 -17.53
N MET A 16 3.03 -5.09 -18.78
CA MET A 16 3.04 -6.01 -19.93
C MET A 16 4.41 -6.63 -20.14
N LEU A 17 5.48 -5.82 -20.14
CA LEU A 17 6.84 -6.30 -20.31
C LEU A 17 7.26 -7.22 -19.17
N THR A 18 6.84 -6.88 -17.94
CA THR A 18 7.13 -7.71 -16.75
C THR A 18 6.40 -9.04 -16.83
N ALA A 19 5.14 -9.05 -17.25
CA ALA A 19 4.36 -10.28 -17.44
C ALA A 19 5.01 -11.20 -18.48
N ASP A 20 5.38 -10.65 -19.63
CA ASP A 20 6.07 -11.39 -20.70
C ASP A 20 7.42 -11.97 -20.22
N PHE A 21 8.21 -11.15 -19.51
CA PHE A 21 9.51 -11.57 -18.97
C PHE A 21 9.41 -12.69 -17.93
N LEU A 22 8.37 -12.67 -17.08
CA LEU A 22 8.14 -13.68 -16.04
C LEU A 22 7.38 -14.91 -16.56
N GLY A 23 6.76 -14.82 -17.73
CA GLY A 23 5.84 -15.86 -18.23
C GLY A 23 4.54 -15.91 -17.45
N TYR A 24 4.08 -14.78 -16.90
CA TYR A 24 2.84 -14.60 -16.15
C TYR A 24 1.76 -13.96 -17.02
N ASP A 25 0.51 -14.09 -16.61
CA ASP A 25 -0.59 -13.44 -17.29
C ASP A 25 -0.62 -11.92 -17.02
N PHE A 26 -0.83 -11.14 -18.08
CA PHE A 26 -1.09 -9.70 -17.92
C PHE A 26 -2.59 -9.47 -17.71
N VAL A 27 -2.94 -8.74 -16.66
CA VAL A 27 -4.33 -8.40 -16.31
C VAL A 27 -4.45 -6.89 -16.12
N ASP A 28 -5.20 -6.22 -17.01
CA ASP A 28 -5.36 -4.76 -16.96
C ASP A 28 -6.31 -4.33 -15.84
N THR A 29 -5.81 -3.49 -14.92
CA THR A 29 -6.60 -2.95 -13.81
C THR A 29 -7.71 -1.98 -14.26
N GLN A 30 -7.66 -1.47 -15.49
CA GLN A 30 -8.75 -0.69 -16.10
C GLN A 30 -10.08 -1.46 -16.10
N GLU A 31 -10.02 -2.78 -16.25
CA GLU A 31 -11.21 -3.64 -16.28
C GLU A 31 -11.70 -4.06 -14.90
N LEU A 32 -10.86 -3.90 -13.88
CA LEU A 32 -11.07 -4.46 -12.54
C LEU A 32 -11.37 -3.40 -11.47
N ILE A 33 -10.64 -2.27 -11.51
CA ILE A 33 -10.79 -1.20 -10.51
C ILE A 33 -11.77 -0.17 -11.04
N LEU A 34 -12.95 -0.13 -10.42
CA LEU A 34 -14.08 0.64 -10.88
C LEU A 34 -14.31 1.88 -10.02
N PHE A 35 -14.51 3.02 -10.69
CA PHE A 35 -14.84 4.28 -10.05
C PHE A 35 -16.26 4.74 -10.46
N SER A 36 -16.97 5.33 -9.51
CA SER A 36 -18.20 6.08 -9.76
C SER A 36 -17.88 7.42 -10.45
N ASP A 37 -18.90 8.07 -11.01
CA ASP A 37 -18.75 9.33 -11.75
C ASP A 37 -18.20 10.49 -10.90
N ASN A 38 -18.33 10.42 -9.58
CA ASN A 38 -17.73 11.36 -8.65
C ASN A 38 -16.27 11.00 -8.27
N GLY A 39 -15.67 9.97 -8.91
CA GLY A 39 -14.30 9.55 -8.72
C GLY A 39 -14.05 8.70 -7.46
N LYS A 40 -15.08 8.25 -6.76
CA LYS A 40 -14.95 7.34 -5.64
C LYS A 40 -14.88 5.89 -6.13
N MET A 41 -13.92 5.11 -5.62
CA MET A 41 -13.82 3.68 -5.94
C MET A 41 -15.07 2.93 -5.45
N LEU A 42 -15.58 2.05 -6.28
CA LEU A 42 -16.70 1.15 -6.00
C LEU A 42 -16.16 -0.15 -5.40
N GLU A 43 -15.96 -0.16 -4.07
CA GLU A 43 -15.22 -1.22 -3.36
C GLU A 43 -15.79 -2.62 -3.59
N GLU A 44 -17.10 -2.81 -3.44
CA GLU A 44 -17.73 -4.13 -3.58
C GLU A 44 -17.61 -4.67 -5.00
N GLU A 45 -17.85 -3.81 -5.99
CA GLU A 45 -17.79 -4.18 -7.40
C GLU A 45 -16.35 -4.44 -7.83
N THR A 46 -15.40 -3.61 -7.41
CA THR A 46 -13.97 -3.79 -7.62
C THR A 46 -13.48 -5.10 -7.02
N ASN A 47 -13.80 -5.38 -5.74
CA ASN A 47 -13.41 -6.63 -5.08
C ASN A 47 -13.96 -7.86 -5.81
N LYS A 48 -15.23 -7.80 -6.24
CA LYS A 48 -15.86 -8.87 -7.00
C LYS A 48 -15.16 -9.10 -8.35
N ALA A 49 -14.93 -8.03 -9.11
CA ALA A 49 -14.28 -8.11 -10.41
C ALA A 49 -12.86 -8.67 -10.32
N ILE A 50 -12.06 -8.21 -9.35
CA ILE A 50 -10.71 -8.73 -9.12
C ILE A 50 -10.74 -10.21 -8.77
N LYS A 51 -11.59 -10.61 -7.81
CA LYS A 51 -11.70 -12.01 -7.37
C LYS A 51 -12.07 -12.92 -8.52
N GLU A 52 -13.15 -12.63 -9.25
CA GLU A 52 -13.65 -13.43 -10.38
C GLU A 52 -12.63 -13.52 -11.53
N CYS A 53 -11.81 -12.50 -11.70
CA CYS A 53 -10.74 -12.49 -12.69
C CYS A 53 -9.57 -13.36 -12.22
N LEU A 54 -9.00 -13.05 -11.04
CA LEU A 54 -7.75 -13.67 -10.58
C LEU A 54 -7.90 -15.14 -10.16
N GLU A 55 -9.10 -15.63 -9.86
CA GLU A 55 -9.36 -17.07 -9.68
C GLU A 55 -9.05 -17.93 -10.93
N LYS A 56 -8.87 -17.29 -12.10
CA LYS A 56 -8.57 -17.96 -13.38
C LYS A 56 -7.07 -17.98 -13.70
N HIS A 57 -6.25 -17.29 -12.92
CA HIS A 57 -4.82 -17.10 -13.15
C HIS A 57 -4.03 -17.63 -11.96
N GLU A 58 -3.04 -18.48 -12.22
CA GLU A 58 -2.11 -18.95 -11.19
C GLU A 58 -1.15 -17.84 -10.80
N TYR A 59 -0.65 -17.10 -11.79
CA TYR A 59 0.22 -15.94 -11.63
C TYR A 59 -0.22 -14.83 -12.56
N ALA A 60 -0.30 -13.60 -12.03
CA ALA A 60 -0.70 -12.43 -12.81
C ALA A 60 0.14 -11.21 -12.47
N VAL A 61 0.41 -10.38 -13.46
CA VAL A 61 0.99 -9.04 -13.31
C VAL A 61 -0.09 -8.02 -13.63
N LEU A 62 -0.35 -7.13 -12.67
CA LEU A 62 -1.32 -6.06 -12.79
C LEU A 62 -0.60 -4.71 -12.77
N PRO A 63 -0.90 -3.79 -13.70
CA PRO A 63 -0.43 -2.41 -13.59
C PRO A 63 -1.07 -1.72 -12.40
N GLY A 64 -0.30 -0.90 -11.69
CA GLY A 64 -0.81 -0.15 -10.55
C GLY A 64 -1.42 1.19 -10.93
N PHE A 65 -1.99 1.88 -9.92
CA PHE A 65 -2.31 3.30 -9.84
C PHE A 65 -3.50 3.82 -10.69
N TYR A 66 -4.19 2.97 -11.43
CA TYR A 66 -5.37 3.35 -12.21
C TYR A 66 -6.45 2.25 -12.27
N GLY A 67 -7.62 2.65 -12.70
CA GLY A 67 -8.75 1.84 -13.06
C GLY A 67 -9.61 2.59 -14.08
N SER A 68 -10.93 2.44 -14.07
CA SER A 68 -11.81 3.18 -14.98
C SER A 68 -13.11 3.65 -14.31
N TYR A 69 -13.72 4.68 -14.89
CA TYR A 69 -15.09 5.03 -14.57
C TYR A 69 -16.05 3.96 -15.09
N LYS A 70 -16.87 3.41 -14.21
CA LYS A 70 -17.83 2.35 -14.55
C LYS A 70 -18.80 2.76 -15.68
N SER A 71 -19.22 4.02 -15.71
CA SER A 71 -20.19 4.54 -16.69
C SER A 71 -19.61 4.68 -18.10
N SER A 72 -18.36 5.10 -18.22
CA SER A 72 -17.76 5.46 -19.51
C SER A 72 -16.59 4.56 -19.94
N GLY A 73 -16.03 3.76 -19.04
CA GLY A 73 -14.82 2.98 -19.28
C GLY A 73 -13.55 3.82 -19.43
N ASN A 74 -13.66 5.15 -19.27
CA ASN A 74 -12.49 6.02 -19.36
C ASN A 74 -11.55 5.77 -18.17
N VAL A 75 -10.24 5.74 -18.45
CA VAL A 75 -9.23 5.58 -17.41
C VAL A 75 -9.33 6.68 -16.36
N LYS A 76 -9.21 6.27 -15.10
CA LYS A 76 -9.15 7.12 -13.92
C LYS A 76 -7.94 6.72 -13.08
N THR A 77 -7.04 7.66 -12.80
CA THR A 77 -5.89 7.44 -11.92
C THR A 77 -6.24 7.77 -10.46
N PHE A 78 -5.58 7.08 -9.52
CA PHE A 78 -5.60 7.49 -8.12
C PHE A 78 -4.84 8.81 -7.94
N SER A 79 -5.23 9.60 -6.97
CA SER A 79 -4.63 10.92 -6.74
C SER A 79 -3.22 10.86 -6.14
N ARG A 80 -2.92 9.84 -5.32
CA ARG A 80 -1.63 9.63 -4.63
C ARG A 80 -1.50 8.19 -4.16
N GLY A 81 -0.27 7.65 -4.15
CA GLY A 81 0.01 6.29 -3.64
C GLY A 81 -0.76 5.20 -4.37
N GLY A 82 -1.13 5.42 -5.64
CA GLY A 82 -2.07 4.58 -6.36
C GLY A 82 -1.60 3.16 -6.58
N SER A 83 -0.29 2.93 -6.75
CA SER A 83 0.26 1.57 -6.88
C SER A 83 0.13 0.80 -5.58
N ASP A 84 0.41 1.44 -4.44
CA ASP A 84 0.25 0.84 -3.11
C ASP A 84 -1.23 0.54 -2.83
N ILE A 85 -2.13 1.48 -3.20
CA ILE A 85 -3.58 1.27 -3.08
C ILE A 85 -4.03 0.10 -3.94
N THR A 86 -3.54 0.00 -5.18
CA THR A 86 -3.86 -1.11 -6.08
C THR A 86 -3.45 -2.44 -5.47
N GLY A 87 -2.22 -2.56 -4.97
CA GLY A 87 -1.74 -3.77 -4.29
C GLY A 87 -2.59 -4.15 -3.09
N ALA A 88 -2.95 -3.18 -2.24
CA ALA A 88 -3.80 -3.40 -1.07
C ALA A 88 -5.23 -3.83 -1.44
N VAL A 89 -5.81 -3.23 -2.49
CA VAL A 89 -7.15 -3.60 -3.00
C VAL A 89 -7.14 -5.01 -3.57
N VAL A 90 -6.12 -5.36 -4.35
CA VAL A 90 -5.94 -6.72 -4.88
C VAL A 90 -5.78 -7.73 -3.76
N ALA A 91 -4.88 -7.47 -2.80
CA ALA A 91 -4.66 -8.35 -1.65
C ALA A 91 -5.96 -8.60 -0.86
N ARG A 92 -6.76 -7.55 -0.62
CA ARG A 92 -8.07 -7.69 0.03
C ARG A 92 -9.03 -8.55 -0.79
N ALA A 93 -9.12 -8.32 -2.09
CA ALA A 93 -10.09 -8.98 -2.96
C ALA A 93 -9.87 -10.49 -3.06
N ILE A 94 -8.60 -10.92 -3.06
CA ILE A 94 -8.23 -12.35 -3.12
C ILE A 94 -8.09 -12.99 -1.73
N GLY A 95 -8.18 -12.21 -0.64
CA GLY A 95 -7.96 -12.72 0.72
C GLY A 95 -6.52 -13.19 0.95
N ALA A 96 -5.55 -12.39 0.52
CA ALA A 96 -4.13 -12.74 0.61
C ALA A 96 -3.69 -13.01 2.06
N GLU A 97 -2.75 -13.92 2.25
CA GLU A 97 -2.15 -14.20 3.57
C GLU A 97 -1.26 -13.05 4.04
N VAL A 98 -0.61 -12.36 3.09
CA VAL A 98 0.25 -11.20 3.33
C VAL A 98 0.27 -10.30 2.10
N TYR A 99 0.35 -8.99 2.32
CA TYR A 99 0.64 -8.01 1.27
C TYR A 99 2.10 -7.54 1.41
N GLU A 100 2.98 -7.97 0.53
CA GLU A 100 4.35 -7.48 0.48
C GLU A 100 4.40 -6.18 -0.33
N ASN A 101 4.85 -5.10 0.30
CA ASN A 101 5.11 -3.82 -0.35
C ASN A 101 6.62 -3.63 -0.52
N TRP A 102 7.09 -3.77 -1.75
CA TRP A 102 8.50 -3.65 -2.10
C TRP A 102 8.85 -2.21 -2.49
N THR A 103 9.79 -1.62 -1.76
CA THR A 103 10.22 -0.23 -1.89
C THR A 103 11.75 -0.12 -1.82
N ASP A 104 12.30 1.07 -1.69
CA ASP A 104 13.75 1.34 -1.60
C ASP A 104 14.30 1.36 -0.16
N VAL A 105 13.44 1.12 0.84
CA VAL A 105 13.83 1.08 2.26
C VAL A 105 13.48 -0.27 2.90
N SER A 106 14.29 -0.70 3.89
CA SER A 106 14.14 -1.99 4.59
C SER A 106 13.09 -1.97 5.72
N GLY A 107 12.01 -1.20 5.57
CA GLY A 107 10.97 -1.05 6.58
C GLY A 107 11.11 0.24 7.40
N PHE A 108 10.55 0.23 8.61
CA PHE A 108 10.54 1.38 9.51
C PHE A 108 11.74 1.33 10.47
N LEU A 109 12.30 2.50 10.75
CA LEU A 109 13.36 2.69 11.75
C LEU A 109 12.77 3.25 13.05
N MET A 110 13.37 2.87 14.18
CA MET A 110 12.93 3.32 15.52
C MET A 110 13.12 4.82 15.73
N ALA A 111 13.97 5.47 14.93
CA ALA A 111 14.22 6.92 14.98
C ALA A 111 14.63 7.42 13.58
N ASP A 112 14.55 8.73 13.38
CA ASP A 112 15.02 9.39 12.15
C ASP A 112 16.53 9.22 11.98
N PRO A 113 17.04 8.61 10.88
CA PRO A 113 18.46 8.42 10.63
C PRO A 113 19.24 9.72 10.43
N HIS A 114 18.56 10.86 10.18
CA HIS A 114 19.19 12.18 10.14
C HIS A 114 19.48 12.76 11.53
N ILE A 115 18.90 12.18 12.59
CA ILE A 115 19.02 12.64 13.97
C ILE A 115 19.79 11.65 14.84
N VAL A 116 19.58 10.35 14.61
CA VAL A 116 20.19 9.25 15.38
C VAL A 116 21.02 8.39 14.45
N ASP A 117 22.30 8.22 14.78
CA ASP A 117 23.20 7.35 14.03
C ASP A 117 22.80 5.89 14.16
N ASN A 118 22.64 5.21 13.02
CA ASN A 118 22.32 3.78 12.92
C ASN A 118 21.12 3.34 13.77
N PRO A 119 19.94 3.96 13.61
CA PRO A 119 18.76 3.56 14.35
C PRO A 119 18.37 2.12 14.01
N ARG A 120 17.89 1.38 15.00
CA ARG A 120 17.43 0.00 14.80
C ARG A 120 16.18 -0.01 13.92
N ARG A 121 16.03 -1.07 13.13
CA ARG A 121 14.80 -1.33 12.39
C ARG A 121 13.73 -1.85 13.35
N ILE A 122 12.48 -1.49 13.07
CA ILE A 122 11.29 -2.04 13.72
C ILE A 122 10.92 -3.33 12.98
N ASP A 123 10.99 -4.47 13.66
CA ASP A 123 10.67 -5.76 13.04
C ASP A 123 9.15 -5.96 12.90
N LYS A 124 8.40 -5.57 13.93
CA LYS A 124 6.93 -5.66 13.94
C LYS A 124 6.31 -4.39 14.51
N ILE A 125 5.18 -3.96 13.94
CA ILE A 125 4.46 -2.76 14.38
C ILE A 125 2.95 -2.96 14.17
N SER A 126 2.13 -2.40 15.05
CA SER A 126 0.68 -2.37 14.84
C SER A 126 0.28 -1.27 13.86
N TYR A 127 -0.89 -1.44 13.21
CA TYR A 127 -1.49 -0.37 12.39
C TYR A 127 -1.69 0.94 13.18
N LYS A 128 -1.96 0.84 14.48
CA LYS A 128 -2.14 1.99 15.36
C LYS A 128 -0.83 2.75 15.57
N GLU A 129 0.24 2.05 15.92
CA GLU A 129 1.58 2.65 16.12
C GLU A 129 2.12 3.22 14.82
N LEU A 130 1.93 2.51 13.68
CA LEU A 130 2.30 3.00 12.36
C LEU A 130 1.66 4.35 12.07
N ARG A 131 0.36 4.49 12.35
CA ARG A 131 -0.35 5.76 12.15
C ARG A 131 0.25 6.88 13.00
N GLU A 132 0.54 6.62 14.28
CA GLU A 132 1.15 7.61 15.17
C GLU A 132 2.54 8.05 14.66
N LEU A 133 3.39 7.10 14.21
CA LEU A 133 4.69 7.41 13.62
C LEU A 133 4.57 8.20 12.31
N SER A 134 3.60 7.86 11.47
CA SER A 134 3.36 8.55 10.19
C SER A 134 2.93 10.00 10.37
N TYR A 135 2.10 10.31 11.35
CA TYR A 135 1.72 11.68 11.69
C TYR A 135 2.93 12.54 12.08
N MET A 136 3.95 11.91 12.65
CA MET A 136 5.18 12.60 13.10
C MET A 136 6.27 12.66 12.02
N GLY A 137 5.98 12.19 10.79
CA GLY A 137 6.85 12.36 9.62
C GLY A 137 7.57 11.11 9.15
N ALA A 138 7.45 9.97 9.82
CA ALA A 138 7.98 8.69 9.37
C ALA A 138 7.03 8.03 8.34
N SER A 139 6.88 8.64 7.15
CA SER A 139 5.94 8.16 6.13
C SER A 139 6.66 7.28 5.11
N VAL A 140 6.49 5.97 5.21
CA VAL A 140 6.92 5.00 4.18
C VAL A 140 5.74 4.56 3.32
N LEU A 141 4.53 4.50 3.89
CA LEU A 141 3.32 4.08 3.20
C LEU A 141 2.20 5.10 3.39
N HIS A 142 1.40 5.34 2.34
CA HIS A 142 0.26 6.26 2.42
C HIS A 142 -0.90 5.61 3.21
N GLU A 143 -1.60 6.38 4.05
CA GLU A 143 -2.69 5.85 4.90
C GLU A 143 -3.82 5.21 4.09
N ASP A 144 -4.17 5.79 2.93
CA ASP A 144 -5.19 5.26 2.03
C ASP A 144 -4.82 3.87 1.47
N ALA A 145 -3.52 3.58 1.32
CA ALA A 145 -3.04 2.27 0.88
C ALA A 145 -3.20 1.19 1.96
N ILE A 146 -3.19 1.59 3.22
CA ILE A 146 -3.29 0.66 4.35
C ILE A 146 -4.75 0.24 4.59
N TYR A 147 -5.70 1.12 4.32
CA TYR A 147 -7.11 0.92 4.68
C TYR A 147 -7.71 -0.41 4.18
N PRO A 148 -7.57 -0.82 2.89
CA PRO A 148 -8.18 -2.05 2.40
C PRO A 148 -7.68 -3.30 3.12
N VAL A 149 -6.38 -3.44 3.32
CA VAL A 149 -5.76 -4.61 3.97
C VAL A 149 -5.99 -4.61 5.48
N ARG A 150 -6.01 -3.44 6.12
CA ARG A 150 -6.34 -3.30 7.55
C ARG A 150 -7.75 -3.79 7.86
N VAL A 151 -8.73 -3.39 7.04
CA VAL A 151 -10.13 -3.83 7.23
C VAL A 151 -10.28 -5.34 7.02
N ALA A 152 -9.49 -5.90 6.12
CA ALA A 152 -9.45 -7.35 5.87
C ALA A 152 -8.55 -8.12 6.85
N ASN A 153 -7.87 -7.43 7.79
CA ASN A 153 -6.91 -8.02 8.72
C ASN A 153 -5.76 -8.77 8.03
N ILE A 154 -5.32 -8.27 6.87
CA ILE A 154 -4.22 -8.84 6.10
C ILE A 154 -2.92 -8.14 6.54
N PRO A 155 -1.89 -8.88 6.98
CA PRO A 155 -0.59 -8.29 7.32
C PRO A 155 0.07 -7.60 6.12
N ILE A 156 0.80 -6.51 6.37
CA ILE A 156 1.66 -5.87 5.36
C ILE A 156 3.13 -6.13 5.73
N ASN A 157 3.95 -6.53 4.78
CA ASN A 157 5.39 -6.59 4.95
C ASN A 157 6.08 -5.56 4.05
N ILE A 158 6.76 -4.59 4.65
CA ILE A 158 7.55 -3.61 3.90
C ILE A 158 8.93 -4.20 3.62
N ARG A 159 9.26 -4.40 2.34
CA ARG A 159 10.49 -5.05 1.87
C ARG A 159 11.35 -4.11 1.01
N ASN A 160 12.65 -4.34 1.02
CA ASN A 160 13.61 -3.53 0.24
C ASN A 160 14.00 -4.26 -1.05
N THR A 161 13.71 -3.63 -2.20
CA THR A 161 14.09 -4.15 -3.53
C THR A 161 15.60 -4.23 -3.72
N ASN A 162 16.36 -3.34 -3.07
CA ASN A 162 17.83 -3.31 -3.15
C ASN A 162 18.51 -4.30 -2.18
N LEU A 163 17.78 -4.75 -1.14
CA LEU A 163 18.23 -5.68 -0.12
C LEU A 163 17.16 -6.76 0.13
N PRO A 164 16.89 -7.63 -0.84
CA PRO A 164 15.77 -8.57 -0.79
C PRO A 164 15.90 -9.63 0.31
N GLN A 165 17.08 -9.84 0.87
CA GLN A 165 17.34 -10.72 2.02
C GLN A 165 16.89 -10.10 3.35
N ASP A 166 16.71 -8.78 3.42
CA ASP A 166 16.22 -8.13 4.64
C ASP A 166 14.76 -8.54 4.91
N PRO A 167 14.41 -8.95 6.13
CA PRO A 167 13.04 -9.37 6.45
C PRO A 167 12.03 -8.21 6.41
N GLY A 168 12.50 -6.95 6.47
CA GLY A 168 11.66 -5.77 6.46
C GLY A 168 10.92 -5.52 7.77
N THR A 169 9.81 -4.78 7.72
CA THR A 169 8.91 -4.53 8.86
C THR A 169 7.55 -5.15 8.61
N MET A 170 7.08 -5.97 9.54
CA MET A 170 5.74 -6.56 9.50
C MET A 170 4.73 -5.65 10.21
N ILE A 171 3.66 -5.29 9.54
CA ILE A 171 2.56 -4.47 10.07
C ILE A 171 1.33 -5.37 10.24
N THR A 172 0.80 -5.45 11.46
CA THR A 172 -0.36 -6.29 11.80
C THR A 172 -1.36 -5.53 12.67
N ALA A 173 -2.54 -6.09 12.89
CA ALA A 173 -3.51 -5.51 13.82
C ALA A 173 -3.02 -5.60 15.28
N GLU A 174 -2.54 -6.77 15.67
CA GLU A 174 -2.05 -7.08 17.01
C GLU A 174 -0.70 -7.82 16.88
N PRO A 175 0.44 -7.09 16.87
CA PRO A 175 1.73 -7.76 16.85
C PRO A 175 1.98 -8.50 18.15
N GLU A 176 2.40 -9.75 18.05
CA GLU A 176 2.93 -10.48 19.20
C GLU A 176 4.31 -9.93 19.53
N TYR A 177 4.41 -9.23 20.64
CA TYR A 177 5.69 -8.80 21.21
C TYR A 177 6.24 -9.94 22.05
N THR A 178 7.32 -10.57 21.62
CA THR A 178 8.08 -11.53 22.44
C THR A 178 8.74 -10.78 23.59
N GLY A 179 8.47 -11.15 24.82
CA GLY A 179 8.69 -10.42 26.08
C GLY A 179 10.09 -9.87 26.42
N ASP A 180 11.09 -10.05 25.58
CA ASP A 180 12.42 -9.38 25.66
C ASP A 180 12.48 -8.13 24.75
N GLY A 181 11.34 -7.65 24.27
CA GLY A 181 11.21 -6.53 23.34
C GLY A 181 11.48 -5.18 23.97
N ASP A 182 11.86 -4.24 23.12
CA ASP A 182 12.03 -2.84 23.48
C ASP A 182 10.75 -2.26 24.07
N VAL A 183 10.87 -1.47 25.13
CA VAL A 183 9.73 -0.78 25.79
C VAL A 183 9.09 0.26 24.86
N ILE A 184 9.80 0.68 23.82
CA ILE A 184 9.39 1.73 22.86
C ILE A 184 9.54 1.18 21.45
N THR A 185 8.47 1.23 20.67
CA THR A 185 8.46 0.80 19.25
C THR A 185 9.26 1.77 18.38
N GLY A 186 9.12 3.07 18.61
CA GLY A 186 9.85 4.09 17.86
C GLY A 186 9.61 5.49 18.42
N ILE A 187 10.45 6.43 17.98
CA ILE A 187 10.37 7.84 18.32
C ILE A 187 10.36 8.64 17.03
N ALA A 188 9.28 9.36 16.79
CA ALA A 188 9.19 10.32 15.70
C ALA A 188 8.88 11.72 16.25
N GLY A 189 9.43 12.75 15.62
CA GLY A 189 9.22 14.12 16.06
C GLY A 189 9.24 15.10 14.89
N LYS A 190 8.44 16.15 15.00
CA LYS A 190 8.40 17.26 14.06
C LYS A 190 8.47 18.58 14.84
N LYS A 191 9.21 19.54 14.31
CA LYS A 191 9.32 20.88 14.90
C LYS A 191 8.19 21.79 14.41
N ASP A 192 8.02 22.93 15.09
CA ASP A 192 7.15 24.03 14.66
C ASP A 192 5.65 23.69 14.63
N PHE A 193 5.16 23.04 15.70
CA PHE A 193 3.74 22.76 15.90
C PHE A 193 3.01 23.93 16.57
N THR A 194 1.78 24.17 16.09
CA THR A 194 0.78 24.95 16.81
C THR A 194 -0.31 24.00 17.31
N VAL A 195 -0.57 23.99 18.62
CA VAL A 195 -1.64 23.18 19.22
C VAL A 195 -2.87 24.05 19.41
N ILE A 196 -4.00 23.62 18.83
CA ILE A 196 -5.32 24.24 19.04
C ILE A 196 -6.19 23.25 19.80
N ALA A 197 -6.53 23.57 21.06
CA ALA A 197 -7.43 22.75 21.86
C ALA A 197 -8.87 23.31 21.76
N LEU A 198 -9.79 22.45 21.29
CA LEU A 198 -11.22 22.76 21.21
C LEU A 198 -11.95 21.95 22.28
N TYR A 199 -12.55 22.65 23.23
CA TYR A 199 -13.40 22.06 24.26
C TYR A 199 -14.86 22.17 23.82
N LYS A 200 -15.54 21.05 23.62
CA LYS A 200 -17.01 21.02 23.44
C LYS A 200 -17.67 20.98 24.82
N HIS A 201 -18.58 21.88 25.06
CA HIS A 201 -19.50 21.91 26.22
C HIS A 201 -20.80 21.19 25.86
#